data_d00fb3950495a833988defe45406d0f7
#
_entry.id   d00fb3950495a833988defe45406d0f7
#
_cell.length_a   1.000
_cell.length_b   1.000
_cell.length_c   1.000
_cell.angle_alpha   90.00
_cell.angle_beta   90.00
_cell.angle_gamma   90.00
#
_symmetry.space_group_name_H-M   'P 1'
#
loop_
_entity.id
_entity.type
_entity.pdbx_description
1 polymer ?
#
loop_
_entity_poly.entity_id
_entity_poly.type
_entity_poly.pdbx_seq_one_letter_code
_entity_poly.pdbx_strand_id
1 'polypeptide(L)'
;MAEKTAFDMNDSYCEQDTMQYIKPYMFIKGYAMGRRLPQTMLALPVARKLHDGQYRKDGMPYFTHPLKVCSTLISYGIDDDVTLAAALLHDVLEDCGELLPNGGQSLVEEYGVSTEVVETITLLSKRSGLNDQELGVYFRKIEKRPRAALIKLADRLHNSGNLYTFTDEKMAKYLRETRLFLLPMASYCKKYYPQYSNAFSILKTNITALNSSMEAMLERVAPMTE
;
A
#
# COMPACT_ATOMS: atom_id res chain seq x y z
N MET A 1 25.56 -21.21 14.98
CA MET A 1 25.16 -19.96 14.33
C MET A 1 23.90 -19.50 15.03
N ALA A 2 23.99 -18.49 15.90
CA ALA A 2 22.88 -18.00 16.69
C ALA A 2 21.97 -17.15 15.78
N GLU A 3 20.69 -17.50 15.73
CA GLU A 3 19.64 -16.74 15.07
C GLU A 3 19.59 -15.31 15.67
N LYS A 4 19.95 -14.32 14.88
CA LYS A 4 19.61 -12.92 15.14
C LYS A 4 18.11 -12.70 14.85
N THR A 5 17.26 -13.15 15.76
CA THR A 5 15.80 -12.94 15.73
C THR A 5 15.37 -12.07 16.92
N ALA A 6 16.09 -10.99 17.19
CA ALA A 6 15.62 -9.97 18.10
C ALA A 6 15.48 -8.67 17.30
N PHE A 7 14.39 -7.97 17.53
CA PHE A 7 14.28 -6.55 17.28
C PHE A 7 15.49 -5.90 17.98
N ASP A 8 16.54 -5.65 17.20
CA ASP A 8 17.78 -5.09 17.74
C ASP A 8 17.51 -3.61 17.99
N MET A 9 17.23 -3.28 19.25
CA MET A 9 17.03 -1.90 19.71
C MET A 9 18.32 -1.05 19.60
N ASN A 10 19.42 -1.65 19.11
CA ASN A 10 20.71 -1.00 18.89
C ASN A 10 20.89 -0.40 17.49
N ASP A 11 19.92 -0.56 16.60
CA ASP A 11 19.92 0.18 15.34
C ASP A 11 19.58 1.64 15.63
N SER A 12 20.30 2.58 15.03
CA SER A 12 20.26 4.04 15.17
C SER A 12 18.93 4.69 14.73
N TYR A 13 17.80 4.01 14.94
CA TYR A 13 16.48 4.56 14.64
C TYR A 13 16.08 5.57 15.72
N CYS A 14 15.53 6.69 15.31
CA CYS A 14 14.97 7.67 16.21
C CYS A 14 13.89 7.01 17.08
N GLU A 15 14.08 7.03 18.42
CA GLU A 15 13.09 6.46 19.36
C GLU A 15 11.70 7.06 19.15
N GLN A 16 11.64 8.35 18.82
CA GLN A 16 10.42 9.10 18.60
C GLN A 16 9.66 8.57 17.39
N ASP A 17 10.35 8.21 16.29
CA ASP A 17 9.77 7.60 15.11
C ASP A 17 9.29 6.18 15.40
N THR A 18 10.07 5.41 16.14
CA THR A 18 9.70 4.05 16.53
C THR A 18 8.39 4.02 17.32
N MET A 19 8.16 4.97 18.22
CA MET A 19 6.92 5.08 18.98
C MET A 19 5.68 5.28 18.10
N GLN A 20 5.84 5.88 16.93
CA GLN A 20 4.73 6.16 16.01
C GLN A 20 4.25 4.91 15.25
N TYR A 21 5.12 3.93 15.02
CA TYR A 21 4.77 2.73 14.25
C TYR A 21 4.89 1.40 15.01
N ILE A 22 5.39 1.40 16.26
CA ILE A 22 5.64 0.16 17.00
C ILE A 22 4.38 -0.71 17.18
N LYS A 23 3.22 -0.10 17.43
CA LYS A 23 1.98 -0.84 17.63
C LYS A 23 1.55 -1.62 16.37
N PRO A 24 1.37 -0.98 15.20
CA PRO A 24 1.04 -1.72 13.97
C PRO A 24 2.15 -2.69 13.55
N TYR A 25 3.43 -2.37 13.78
CA TYR A 25 4.53 -3.28 13.55
C TYR A 25 4.38 -4.57 14.36
N MET A 26 4.18 -4.45 15.68
CA MET A 26 4.02 -5.61 16.56
C MET A 26 2.76 -6.41 16.29
N PHE A 27 1.68 -5.74 15.89
CA PHE A 27 0.45 -6.40 15.45
C PHE A 27 0.71 -7.30 14.23
N ILE A 28 1.32 -6.77 13.17
CA ILE A 28 1.61 -7.54 11.94
C ILE A 28 2.61 -8.65 12.26
N LYS A 29 3.66 -8.37 13.03
CA LYS A 29 4.65 -9.37 13.45
C LYS A 29 3.99 -10.54 14.20
N GLY A 30 3.16 -10.24 15.19
CA GLY A 30 2.44 -11.26 15.96
C GLY A 30 1.48 -12.08 15.09
N TYR A 31 0.75 -11.42 14.19
CA TYR A 31 -0.14 -12.08 13.23
C TYR A 31 0.65 -13.03 12.31
N ALA A 32 1.72 -12.52 11.70
CA ALA A 32 2.55 -13.31 10.76
C ALA A 32 3.21 -14.50 11.45
N MET A 33 3.68 -14.34 12.68
CA MET A 33 4.20 -15.46 13.50
C MET A 33 3.12 -16.51 13.77
N GLY A 34 1.95 -16.09 14.22
CA GLY A 34 0.83 -16.99 14.53
C GLY A 34 0.31 -17.76 13.31
N ARG A 35 0.35 -17.13 12.13
CA ARG A 35 -0.08 -17.73 10.85
C ARG A 35 1.04 -18.41 10.07
N ARG A 36 2.29 -18.34 10.53
CA ARG A 36 3.48 -18.89 9.85
C ARG A 36 3.67 -18.30 8.45
N LEU A 37 3.73 -16.97 8.35
CA LEU A 37 3.88 -16.21 7.12
C LEU A 37 5.33 -15.73 6.96
N PRO A 38 6.25 -16.54 6.40
CA PRO A 38 7.67 -16.24 6.39
C PRO A 38 8.04 -15.03 5.53
N GLN A 39 7.37 -14.81 4.39
CA GLN A 39 7.64 -13.65 3.54
C GLN A 39 7.16 -12.35 4.18
N THR A 40 6.03 -12.36 4.88
CA THR A 40 5.55 -11.21 5.66
C THR A 40 6.50 -10.88 6.81
N MET A 41 7.00 -11.90 7.52
CA MET A 41 8.00 -11.74 8.58
C MET A 41 9.32 -11.14 8.06
N LEU A 42 9.74 -11.55 6.86
CA LEU A 42 10.93 -11.04 6.19
C LEU A 42 10.70 -9.60 5.68
N ALA A 43 9.58 -9.34 5.03
CA ALA A 43 9.27 -8.04 4.43
C ALA A 43 9.17 -6.91 5.46
N LEU A 44 8.76 -7.22 6.68
CA LEU A 44 8.52 -6.24 7.74
C LEU A 44 9.79 -5.44 8.11
N PRO A 45 10.94 -6.06 8.49
CA PRO A 45 12.17 -5.33 8.74
C PRO A 45 12.81 -4.76 7.46
N VAL A 46 12.62 -5.39 6.29
CA VAL A 46 13.12 -4.89 5.01
C VAL A 46 12.44 -3.56 4.64
N ALA A 47 11.12 -3.50 4.71
CA ALA A 47 10.37 -2.27 4.45
C ALA A 47 10.77 -1.14 5.42
N ARG A 48 10.94 -1.46 6.72
CA ARG A 48 11.43 -0.50 7.71
C ARG A 48 12.80 0.07 7.33
N LYS A 49 13.75 -0.81 6.96
CA LYS A 49 15.12 -0.42 6.58
C LYS A 49 15.14 0.45 5.33
N LEU A 50 14.36 0.09 4.30
CA LEU A 50 14.34 0.81 3.03
C LEU A 50 13.67 2.18 3.13
N HIS A 51 12.67 2.34 4.00
CA HIS A 51 12.00 3.61 4.26
C HIS A 51 12.59 4.41 5.43
N ASP A 52 13.75 4.02 5.93
CA ASP A 52 14.40 4.74 7.03
C ASP A 52 14.74 6.18 6.61
N GLY A 53 14.45 7.14 7.51
CA GLY A 53 14.66 8.57 7.24
C GLY A 53 13.68 9.20 6.24
N GLN A 54 12.71 8.46 5.71
CA GLN A 54 11.65 9.01 4.85
C GLN A 54 10.44 9.43 5.67
N TYR A 55 9.85 10.58 5.33
CA TYR A 55 8.69 11.14 6.00
C TYR A 55 7.56 11.48 5.03
N ARG A 56 6.34 11.32 5.48
CA ARG A 56 5.12 11.76 4.79
C ARG A 56 4.97 13.29 4.93
N LYS A 57 4.06 13.87 4.15
CA LYS A 57 3.78 15.32 4.20
C LYS A 57 3.25 15.82 5.54
N ASP A 58 2.65 14.92 6.33
CA ASP A 58 2.15 15.19 7.69
C ASP A 58 3.24 15.03 8.77
N GLY A 59 4.49 14.78 8.38
CA GLY A 59 5.63 14.60 9.27
C GLY A 59 5.75 13.20 9.89
N MET A 60 4.84 12.28 9.58
CA MET A 60 4.90 10.90 10.06
C MET A 60 5.98 10.11 9.30
N PRO A 61 6.73 9.19 9.95
CA PRO A 61 7.62 8.28 9.25
C PRO A 61 6.89 7.55 8.12
N TYR A 62 7.50 7.50 6.93
CA TYR A 62 6.85 6.90 5.74
C TYR A 62 6.44 5.46 5.99
N PHE A 63 7.25 4.71 6.74
CA PHE A 63 6.98 3.31 7.07
C PHE A 63 5.61 3.07 7.75
N THR A 64 4.99 4.09 8.35
CA THR A 64 3.62 3.99 8.88
C THR A 64 2.61 3.65 7.79
N HIS A 65 2.86 4.07 6.52
CA HIS A 65 1.97 3.82 5.40
C HIS A 65 1.86 2.34 5.03
N PRO A 66 2.94 1.63 4.66
CA PRO A 66 2.85 0.22 4.33
C PRO A 66 2.35 -0.64 5.50
N LEU A 67 2.65 -0.27 6.75
CA LEU A 67 2.07 -0.94 7.91
C LEU A 67 0.54 -0.80 7.96
N LYS A 68 -0.01 0.38 7.69
CA LYS A 68 -1.46 0.60 7.66
C LYS A 68 -2.13 -0.14 6.51
N VAL A 69 -1.52 -0.16 5.32
CA VAL A 69 -2.00 -0.93 4.17
C VAL A 69 -2.07 -2.42 4.52
N CYS A 70 -0.99 -2.99 5.05
CA CYS A 70 -0.93 -4.39 5.46
C CYS A 70 -1.95 -4.71 6.57
N SER A 71 -2.02 -3.89 7.62
CA SER A 71 -2.98 -4.06 8.72
C SER A 71 -4.44 -4.00 8.24
N THR A 72 -4.75 -3.15 7.28
CA THR A 72 -6.09 -3.07 6.66
C THR A 72 -6.44 -4.39 5.97
N LEU A 73 -5.52 -4.94 5.19
CA LEU A 73 -5.73 -6.23 4.52
C LEU A 73 -5.96 -7.37 5.53
N ILE A 74 -5.15 -7.44 6.59
CA ILE A 74 -5.34 -8.40 7.68
C ILE A 74 -6.73 -8.24 8.29
N SER A 75 -7.15 -7.01 8.58
CA SER A 75 -8.47 -6.72 9.18
C SER A 75 -9.64 -7.12 8.29
N TYR A 76 -9.42 -7.20 6.97
CA TYR A 76 -10.42 -7.64 5.99
C TYR A 76 -10.30 -9.13 5.65
N GLY A 77 -9.53 -9.89 6.45
CA GLY A 77 -9.43 -11.34 6.38
C GLY A 77 -8.44 -11.87 5.36
N ILE A 78 -7.49 -11.03 4.90
CA ILE A 78 -6.41 -11.49 4.04
C ILE A 78 -5.30 -12.10 4.92
N ASP A 79 -4.96 -13.36 4.65
CA ASP A 79 -3.91 -14.13 5.33
C ASP A 79 -2.90 -14.77 4.36
N ASP A 80 -2.93 -14.34 3.10
CA ASP A 80 -1.99 -14.78 2.06
C ASP A 80 -0.62 -14.10 2.24
N ASP A 81 0.42 -14.91 2.46
CA ASP A 81 1.77 -14.44 2.80
C ASP A 81 2.36 -13.52 1.74
N VAL A 82 2.19 -13.85 0.46
CA VAL A 82 2.67 -13.03 -0.66
C VAL A 82 1.96 -11.68 -0.71
N THR A 83 0.64 -11.66 -0.49
CA THR A 83 -0.14 -10.42 -0.48
C THR A 83 0.30 -9.48 0.64
N LEU A 84 0.48 -10.00 1.85
CA LEU A 84 0.86 -9.19 3.00
C LEU A 84 2.32 -8.71 2.92
N ALA A 85 3.23 -9.56 2.44
CA ALA A 85 4.61 -9.17 2.16
C ALA A 85 4.70 -8.09 1.08
N ALA A 86 3.97 -8.28 -0.03
CA ALA A 86 3.90 -7.28 -1.09
C ALA A 86 3.24 -5.97 -0.64
N ALA A 87 2.26 -6.02 0.27
CA ALA A 87 1.67 -4.82 0.87
C ALA A 87 2.69 -4.01 1.71
N LEU A 88 3.62 -4.69 2.38
CA LEU A 88 4.69 -4.03 3.13
C LEU A 88 5.75 -3.39 2.21
N LEU A 89 5.94 -3.93 1.01
CA LEU A 89 7.00 -3.53 0.08
C LEU A 89 6.47 -2.77 -1.16
N HIS A 90 5.18 -2.43 -1.23
CA HIS A 90 4.54 -1.98 -2.47
C HIS A 90 5.11 -0.69 -3.08
N ASP A 91 5.66 0.19 -2.24
CA ASP A 91 6.24 1.47 -2.67
C ASP A 91 7.77 1.45 -2.81
N VAL A 92 8.47 0.37 -2.36
CA VAL A 92 9.95 0.39 -2.30
C VAL A 92 10.61 0.51 -3.67
N LEU A 93 9.99 0.01 -4.74
CA LEU A 93 10.53 0.14 -6.09
C LEU A 93 10.40 1.57 -6.65
N GLU A 94 9.38 2.32 -6.19
CA GLU A 94 9.17 3.72 -6.59
C GLU A 94 10.00 4.68 -5.73
N ASP A 95 10.04 4.47 -4.41
CA ASP A 95 10.53 5.44 -3.44
C ASP A 95 11.94 5.15 -2.90
N CYS A 96 12.46 3.93 -3.11
CA CYS A 96 13.76 3.50 -2.57
C CYS A 96 14.73 3.01 -3.67
N GLY A 97 14.57 3.46 -4.92
CA GLY A 97 15.35 3.00 -6.07
C GLY A 97 16.86 3.17 -5.91
N GLU A 98 17.32 4.19 -5.18
CA GLU A 98 18.75 4.42 -4.89
C GLU A 98 19.36 3.32 -4.01
N LEU A 99 18.55 2.67 -3.16
CA LEU A 99 18.95 1.57 -2.29
C LEU A 99 18.79 0.19 -2.98
N LEU A 100 18.21 0.16 -4.17
CA LEU A 100 17.90 -1.05 -4.94
C LEU A 100 18.47 -0.93 -6.37
N PRO A 101 19.81 -0.99 -6.55
CA PRO A 101 20.46 -0.70 -7.82
C PRO A 101 20.00 -1.61 -8.98
N ASN A 102 19.56 -2.83 -8.66
CA ASN A 102 18.99 -3.78 -9.62
C ASN A 102 17.46 -3.87 -9.47
N GLY A 103 16.81 -2.87 -8.87
CA GLY A 103 15.36 -2.84 -8.65
C GLY A 103 14.87 -4.06 -7.86
N GLY A 104 13.86 -4.74 -8.39
CA GLY A 104 13.31 -5.94 -7.74
C GLY A 104 14.29 -7.09 -7.57
N GLN A 105 15.32 -7.18 -8.42
CA GLN A 105 16.34 -8.21 -8.30
C GLN A 105 17.17 -8.05 -7.00
N SER A 106 17.46 -6.81 -6.58
CA SER A 106 18.11 -6.55 -5.28
C SER A 106 17.29 -7.10 -4.11
N LEU A 107 15.95 -7.01 -4.17
CA LEU A 107 15.09 -7.56 -3.12
C LEU A 107 15.21 -9.10 -3.02
N VAL A 108 15.37 -9.78 -4.15
CA VAL A 108 15.55 -11.25 -4.17
C VAL A 108 16.94 -11.63 -3.66
N GLU A 109 17.99 -11.03 -4.21
CA GLU A 109 19.37 -11.45 -3.98
C GLU A 109 19.92 -11.03 -2.61
N GLU A 110 19.60 -9.81 -2.18
CA GLU A 110 20.16 -9.23 -0.96
C GLU A 110 19.27 -9.46 0.27
N TYR A 111 17.95 -9.51 0.07
CA TYR A 111 16.99 -9.59 1.18
C TYR A 111 16.22 -10.91 1.24
N GLY A 112 16.31 -11.77 0.23
CA GLY A 112 15.61 -13.06 0.21
C GLY A 112 14.10 -12.97 -0.01
N VAL A 113 13.62 -11.83 -0.54
CA VAL A 113 12.21 -11.66 -0.91
C VAL A 113 11.88 -12.58 -2.07
N SER A 114 10.75 -13.29 -2.03
CA SER A 114 10.38 -14.20 -3.10
C SER A 114 10.08 -13.47 -4.42
N THR A 115 10.37 -14.13 -5.53
CA THR A 115 10.07 -13.60 -6.88
C THR A 115 8.59 -13.25 -7.04
N GLU A 116 7.68 -14.02 -6.44
CA GLU A 116 6.23 -13.78 -6.50
C GLU A 116 5.82 -12.47 -5.80
N VAL A 117 6.47 -12.12 -4.71
CA VAL A 117 6.31 -10.82 -4.04
C VAL A 117 6.82 -9.71 -4.95
N VAL A 118 8.03 -9.88 -5.53
CA VAL A 118 8.64 -8.88 -6.43
C VAL A 118 7.79 -8.66 -7.69
N GLU A 119 7.28 -9.72 -8.30
CA GLU A 119 6.36 -9.61 -9.45
C GLU A 119 5.09 -8.81 -9.08
N THR A 120 4.57 -9.04 -7.87
CA THR A 120 3.36 -8.34 -7.39
C THR A 120 3.62 -6.85 -7.21
N ILE A 121 4.73 -6.45 -6.57
CA ILE A 121 5.05 -5.03 -6.37
C ILE A 121 5.47 -4.35 -7.67
N THR A 122 6.15 -5.04 -8.57
CA THR A 122 6.50 -4.52 -9.91
C THR A 122 5.24 -4.14 -10.70
N LEU A 123 4.19 -4.94 -10.60
CA LEU A 123 2.92 -4.65 -11.25
C LEU A 123 2.23 -3.41 -10.65
N LEU A 124 2.43 -3.14 -9.36
CA LEU A 124 1.87 -1.99 -8.65
C LEU A 124 2.60 -0.69 -8.98
N SER A 125 3.89 -0.77 -9.30
CA SER A 125 4.71 0.40 -9.63
C SER A 125 4.20 1.10 -10.88
N LYS A 126 3.96 2.39 -10.75
CA LYS A 126 3.34 3.21 -11.79
C LYS A 126 4.24 4.40 -12.16
N ARG A 127 4.57 4.52 -13.45
CA ARG A 127 5.23 5.72 -13.96
C ARG A 127 4.35 6.95 -13.75
N SER A 128 4.93 8.06 -13.34
CA SER A 128 4.21 9.33 -13.24
C SER A 128 3.76 9.85 -14.61
N GLY A 129 2.68 10.64 -14.64
CA GLY A 129 2.22 11.33 -15.84
C GLY A 129 1.45 10.50 -16.87
N LEU A 130 0.96 9.32 -16.49
CA LEU A 130 0.11 8.50 -17.37
C LEU A 130 -1.18 9.25 -17.76
N ASN A 131 -1.54 9.18 -19.05
CA ASN A 131 -2.83 9.61 -19.55
C ASN A 131 -3.93 8.57 -19.26
N ASP A 132 -5.20 8.90 -19.54
CA ASP A 132 -6.34 8.02 -19.24
C ASP A 132 -6.29 6.66 -19.96
N GLN A 133 -5.77 6.63 -21.20
CA GLN A 133 -5.64 5.38 -21.95
C GLN A 133 -4.59 4.47 -21.30
N GLU A 134 -3.44 5.03 -20.91
CA GLU A 134 -2.37 4.32 -20.20
C GLU A 134 -2.83 3.85 -18.82
N LEU A 135 -3.57 4.69 -18.07
CA LEU A 135 -4.20 4.32 -16.82
C LEU A 135 -5.18 3.15 -17.01
N GLY A 136 -6.00 3.20 -18.05
CA GLY A 136 -6.89 2.09 -18.37
C GLY A 136 -6.15 0.77 -18.64
N VAL A 137 -5.01 0.81 -19.32
CA VAL A 137 -4.14 -0.37 -19.52
C VAL A 137 -3.55 -0.86 -18.20
N TYR A 138 -3.04 0.06 -17.36
CA TYR A 138 -2.47 -0.24 -16.06
C TYR A 138 -3.48 -0.95 -15.15
N PHE A 139 -4.68 -0.40 -14.98
CA PHE A 139 -5.71 -0.99 -14.11
C PHE A 139 -6.25 -2.32 -14.67
N ARG A 140 -6.33 -2.50 -16.00
CA ARG A 140 -6.68 -3.80 -16.61
C ARG A 140 -5.63 -4.88 -16.36
N LYS A 141 -4.36 -4.54 -16.20
CA LYS A 141 -3.33 -5.51 -15.79
C LYS A 141 -3.51 -5.92 -14.33
N ILE A 142 -3.77 -4.95 -13.46
CA ILE A 142 -3.95 -5.18 -12.02
C ILE A 142 -5.21 -6.02 -11.74
N GLU A 143 -6.35 -5.74 -12.39
CA GLU A 143 -7.59 -6.47 -12.14
C GLU A 143 -7.49 -7.99 -12.38
N LYS A 144 -6.51 -8.43 -13.19
CA LYS A 144 -6.22 -9.85 -13.44
C LYS A 144 -5.30 -10.49 -12.40
N ARG A 145 -4.88 -9.76 -11.42
CA ARG A 145 -3.98 -10.18 -10.34
C ARG A 145 -4.58 -9.79 -8.99
N PRO A 146 -5.36 -10.66 -8.34
CA PRO A 146 -6.15 -10.31 -7.15
C PRO A 146 -5.30 -9.77 -6.00
N ARG A 147 -4.07 -10.28 -5.82
CA ARG A 147 -3.14 -9.76 -4.82
C ARG A 147 -2.80 -8.29 -5.04
N ALA A 148 -2.39 -7.95 -6.26
CA ALA A 148 -2.07 -6.57 -6.61
C ALA A 148 -3.32 -5.66 -6.52
N ALA A 149 -4.50 -6.15 -6.92
CA ALA A 149 -5.75 -5.40 -6.81
C ALA A 149 -6.13 -5.10 -5.35
N LEU A 150 -5.98 -6.07 -4.44
CA LEU A 150 -6.22 -5.89 -3.01
C LEU A 150 -5.30 -4.81 -2.43
N ILE A 151 -4.00 -4.90 -2.73
CA ILE A 151 -3.00 -3.94 -2.25
C ILE A 151 -3.32 -2.55 -2.80
N LYS A 152 -3.59 -2.42 -4.10
CA LYS A 152 -3.91 -1.13 -4.73
C LYS A 152 -5.15 -0.46 -4.16
N LEU A 153 -6.16 -1.25 -3.78
CA LEU A 153 -7.36 -0.73 -3.12
C LEU A 153 -7.08 -0.32 -1.67
N ALA A 154 -6.30 -1.10 -0.92
CA ALA A 154 -5.95 -0.76 0.45
C ALA A 154 -5.03 0.48 0.52
N ASP A 155 -4.07 0.62 -0.41
CA ASP A 155 -3.27 1.83 -0.60
C ASP A 155 -4.16 3.05 -0.89
N ARG A 156 -5.08 2.92 -1.86
CA ARG A 156 -6.04 3.98 -2.19
C ARG A 156 -6.88 4.39 -0.99
N LEU A 157 -7.39 3.42 -0.22
CA LEU A 157 -8.18 3.69 0.97
C LEU A 157 -7.38 4.50 2.01
N HIS A 158 -6.14 4.10 2.28
CA HIS A 158 -5.27 4.81 3.21
C HIS A 158 -4.95 6.24 2.71
N ASN A 159 -4.60 6.39 1.43
CA ASN A 159 -4.29 7.70 0.84
C ASN A 159 -5.53 8.61 0.76
N SER A 160 -6.72 8.06 0.57
CA SER A 160 -7.98 8.83 0.59
C SER A 160 -8.26 9.50 1.95
N GLY A 161 -7.78 8.92 3.05
CA GLY A 161 -7.89 9.51 4.39
C GLY A 161 -7.01 10.77 4.58
N ASN A 162 -6.06 11.04 3.69
CA ASN A 162 -5.11 12.15 3.78
C ASN A 162 -5.26 13.18 2.63
N LEU A 163 -6.37 13.15 1.88
CA LEU A 163 -6.57 14.04 0.72
C LEU A 163 -6.61 15.53 1.09
N TYR A 164 -6.92 15.87 2.35
CA TYR A 164 -6.88 17.25 2.85
C TYR A 164 -5.49 17.92 2.74
N THR A 165 -4.43 17.13 2.51
CA THR A 165 -3.07 17.64 2.26
C THR A 165 -2.80 17.94 0.78
N PHE A 166 -3.76 17.69 -0.12
CA PHE A 166 -3.62 17.89 -1.55
C PHE A 166 -4.14 19.28 -1.96
N THR A 167 -3.63 19.79 -3.08
CA THR A 167 -4.29 20.91 -3.78
C THR A 167 -5.61 20.42 -4.39
N ASP A 168 -6.55 21.35 -4.62
CA ASP A 168 -7.87 21.01 -5.20
C ASP A 168 -7.74 20.30 -6.55
N GLU A 169 -6.82 20.73 -7.41
CA GLU A 169 -6.57 20.10 -8.71
C GLU A 169 -6.06 18.66 -8.55
N LYS A 170 -5.13 18.46 -7.62
CA LYS A 170 -4.59 17.11 -7.34
C LYS A 170 -5.66 16.22 -6.73
N MET A 171 -6.50 16.77 -5.86
CA MET A 171 -7.63 16.05 -5.26
C MET A 171 -8.64 15.66 -6.34
N ALA A 172 -9.06 16.59 -7.20
CA ALA A 172 -10.00 16.33 -8.29
C ALA A 172 -9.49 15.23 -9.24
N LYS A 173 -8.19 15.28 -9.62
CA LYS A 173 -7.57 14.24 -10.44
C LYS A 173 -7.58 12.87 -9.74
N TYR A 174 -7.29 12.84 -8.45
CA TYR A 174 -7.26 11.62 -7.64
C TYR A 174 -8.65 10.98 -7.51
N LEU A 175 -9.67 11.79 -7.25
CA LEU A 175 -11.08 11.36 -7.17
C LEU A 175 -11.56 10.84 -8.52
N ARG A 176 -11.21 11.54 -9.62
CA ARG A 176 -11.54 11.12 -10.98
C ARG A 176 -10.90 9.76 -11.33
N GLU A 177 -9.60 9.57 -11.05
CA GLU A 177 -8.90 8.28 -11.25
C GLU A 177 -9.59 7.16 -10.45
N THR A 178 -9.95 7.44 -9.20
CA THR A 178 -10.66 6.48 -8.34
C THR A 178 -11.99 6.06 -8.96
N ARG A 179 -12.79 7.01 -9.41
CA ARG A 179 -14.11 6.76 -9.99
C ARG A 179 -14.03 6.02 -11.32
N LEU A 180 -13.12 6.43 -12.22
CA LEU A 180 -13.07 5.91 -13.60
C LEU A 180 -12.38 4.55 -13.69
N PHE A 181 -11.41 4.26 -12.84
CA PHE A 181 -10.58 3.06 -12.99
C PHE A 181 -10.61 2.15 -11.77
N LEU A 182 -10.47 2.70 -10.57
CA LEU A 182 -10.28 1.89 -9.38
C LEU A 182 -11.57 1.21 -8.91
N LEU A 183 -12.69 1.93 -8.84
CA LEU A 183 -13.98 1.36 -8.43
C LEU A 183 -14.52 0.34 -9.44
N PRO A 184 -14.40 0.53 -10.77
CA PRO A 184 -14.67 -0.52 -11.76
C PRO A 184 -13.80 -1.75 -11.57
N MET A 185 -12.48 -1.58 -11.36
CA MET A 185 -11.57 -2.69 -11.05
C MET A 185 -12.00 -3.46 -9.79
N ALA A 186 -12.38 -2.77 -8.71
CA ALA A 186 -12.88 -3.41 -7.49
C ALA A 186 -14.14 -4.25 -7.76
N SER A 187 -15.04 -3.75 -8.62
CA SER A 187 -16.27 -4.46 -9.02
C SER A 187 -15.96 -5.71 -9.84
N TYR A 188 -15.01 -5.61 -10.78
CA TYR A 188 -14.52 -6.74 -11.54
C TYR A 188 -13.93 -7.80 -10.61
N CYS A 189 -12.98 -7.40 -9.73
CA CYS A 189 -12.32 -8.33 -8.82
C CYS A 189 -13.30 -9.01 -7.85
N LYS A 190 -14.28 -8.28 -7.31
CA LYS A 190 -15.36 -8.87 -6.49
C LYS A 190 -16.10 -9.99 -7.22
N LYS A 191 -16.35 -9.82 -8.52
CA LYS A 191 -17.10 -10.79 -9.34
C LYS A 191 -16.26 -12.03 -9.67
N TYR A 192 -15.00 -11.83 -10.03
CA TYR A 192 -14.17 -12.89 -10.60
C TYR A 192 -13.25 -13.59 -9.60
N TYR A 193 -13.12 -13.07 -8.37
CA TYR A 193 -12.33 -13.68 -7.29
C TYR A 193 -13.18 -13.89 -6.03
N PRO A 194 -14.08 -14.90 -6.03
CA PRO A 194 -15.07 -15.12 -4.96
C PRO A 194 -14.42 -15.32 -3.58
N GLN A 195 -13.21 -15.90 -3.52
CA GLN A 195 -12.46 -16.09 -2.28
C GLN A 195 -12.09 -14.77 -1.58
N TYR A 196 -12.00 -13.66 -2.32
CA TYR A 196 -11.71 -12.32 -1.81
C TYR A 196 -12.90 -11.35 -1.92
N SER A 197 -14.08 -11.84 -2.29
CA SER A 197 -15.25 -11.02 -2.57
C SER A 197 -15.64 -10.09 -1.41
N ASN A 198 -15.53 -10.57 -0.17
CA ASN A 198 -15.80 -9.78 1.02
C ASN A 198 -14.82 -8.60 1.16
N ALA A 199 -13.51 -8.86 1.06
CA ALA A 199 -12.48 -7.82 1.14
C ALA A 199 -12.65 -6.76 0.03
N PHE A 200 -12.88 -7.20 -1.23
CA PHE A 200 -13.17 -6.27 -2.34
C PHE A 200 -14.43 -5.43 -2.10
N SER A 201 -15.47 -6.04 -1.50
CA SER A 201 -16.72 -5.33 -1.18
C SER A 201 -16.49 -4.24 -0.14
N ILE A 202 -15.81 -4.56 0.97
CA ILE A 202 -15.52 -3.62 2.05
C ILE A 202 -14.63 -2.48 1.55
N LEU A 203 -13.54 -2.80 0.85
CA LEU A 203 -12.62 -1.82 0.26
C LEU A 203 -13.36 -0.86 -0.68
N LYS A 204 -14.17 -1.41 -1.59
CA LYS A 204 -14.97 -0.60 -2.52
C LYS A 204 -15.92 0.33 -1.78
N THR A 205 -16.66 -0.17 -0.80
CA THR A 205 -17.64 0.63 -0.03
C THR A 205 -16.95 1.78 0.70
N ASN A 206 -15.85 1.51 1.40
CA ASN A 206 -15.12 2.53 2.15
C ASN A 206 -14.49 3.60 1.24
N ILE A 207 -13.89 3.18 0.11
CA ILE A 207 -13.33 4.12 -0.88
C ILE A 207 -14.45 4.97 -1.48
N THR A 208 -15.60 4.39 -1.80
CA THR A 208 -16.75 5.14 -2.34
C THR A 208 -17.22 6.19 -1.36
N ALA A 209 -17.37 5.83 -0.08
CA ALA A 209 -17.82 6.77 0.96
C ALA A 209 -16.85 7.95 1.13
N LEU A 210 -15.53 7.67 1.18
CA LEU A 210 -14.51 8.72 1.26
C LEU A 210 -14.49 9.62 0.02
N ASN A 211 -14.57 9.03 -1.18
CA ASN A 211 -14.64 9.81 -2.41
C ASN A 211 -15.83 10.78 -2.40
N SER A 212 -17.04 10.28 -2.08
CA SER A 212 -18.24 11.12 -2.05
C SER A 212 -18.13 12.25 -1.02
N SER A 213 -17.52 11.98 0.13
CA SER A 213 -17.29 13.02 1.15
C SER A 213 -16.33 14.10 0.64
N MET A 214 -15.26 13.71 -0.05
CA MET A 214 -14.28 14.65 -0.59
C MET A 214 -14.82 15.44 -1.79
N GLU A 215 -15.61 14.82 -2.67
CA GLU A 215 -16.32 15.51 -3.76
C GLU A 215 -17.24 16.60 -3.21
N ALA A 216 -18.03 16.29 -2.17
CA ALA A 216 -18.90 17.26 -1.52
C ALA A 216 -18.11 18.41 -0.82
N MET A 217 -16.90 18.16 -0.35
CA MET A 217 -16.02 19.22 0.18
C MET A 217 -15.51 20.15 -0.94
N LEU A 218 -15.06 19.60 -2.06
CA LEU A 218 -14.60 20.40 -3.21
C LEU A 218 -15.70 21.29 -3.78
N GLU A 219 -16.93 20.79 -3.87
CA GLU A 219 -18.09 21.56 -4.36
C GLU A 219 -18.42 22.76 -3.45
N ARG A 220 -18.20 22.62 -2.13
CA ARG A 220 -18.45 23.72 -1.16
C ARG A 220 -17.37 24.80 -1.18
N VAL A 221 -16.15 24.44 -1.59
CA VAL A 221 -15.00 25.37 -1.64
C VAL A 221 -14.94 26.09 -2.98
N ALA A 222 -15.56 25.54 -4.04
CA ALA A 222 -15.68 26.23 -5.31
C ALA A 222 -16.44 27.57 -5.10
N PRO A 223 -15.87 28.74 -5.44
CA PRO A 223 -16.57 30.01 -5.27
C PRO A 223 -17.85 29.98 -6.08
N MET A 224 -18.96 30.39 -5.43
CA MET A 224 -20.20 30.69 -6.14
C MET A 224 -19.91 31.86 -7.09
N THR A 225 -19.47 31.53 -8.31
CA THR A 225 -19.37 32.50 -9.39
C THR A 225 -20.79 32.77 -9.87
N GLU A 226 -21.40 33.85 -9.33
CA GLU A 226 -22.53 34.55 -9.95
C GLU A 226 -22.04 35.38 -11.12
#